data_a120225e44b47b01d28ca7a07673e42b
#
_entry.id   a120225e44b47b01d28ca7a07673e42b
#
_cell.length_a   1.000
_cell.length_b   1.000
_cell.length_c   1.000
_cell.angle_alpha   90.00
_cell.angle_beta   90.00
_cell.angle_gamma   90.00
#
_symmetry.space_group_name_H-M   'P 1'
#
loop_
_entity.id
_entity.type
_entity.pdbx_description
1 polymer ?
#
loop_
_entity_poly.entity_id
_entity_poly.type
_entity_poly.pdbx_seq_one_letter_code
_entity_poly.pdbx_strand_id
1 'polypeptide(L)'
;MSLIFTTMPNKKITIYTDGAAKGNPGKAGWAAVFIVETKVFEIGEGVEHATNNQMELTAPIEALKYLKKNKNMQSSYVEIVSDSKYVILGITEWINNWQKNNWRNANKKLVLNRELWEELYKLTKELRPKWVYVKGHNEDKWNDRADEIATSFADGNPVKLKK
;
A
#
# COMPACT_ATOMS: atom_id res chain seq x y z
N MET A 1 18.96 -24.68 -14.96
CA MET A 1 19.24 -24.58 -13.77
C MET A 1 19.33 -23.25 -13.14
N SER A 2 19.83 -22.32 -13.74
CA SER A 2 19.89 -21.00 -13.13
C SER A 2 18.55 -20.37 -12.83
N LEU A 3 17.52 -20.77 -13.52
CA LEU A 3 16.20 -20.17 -13.35
C LEU A 3 15.66 -20.30 -11.94
N ILE A 4 16.02 -21.35 -11.23
CA ILE A 4 15.52 -21.53 -9.88
C ILE A 4 16.08 -20.49 -8.92
N PHE A 5 17.14 -19.78 -9.32
CA PHE A 5 17.73 -18.75 -8.49
C PHE A 5 17.11 -17.38 -8.69
N THR A 6 16.22 -17.23 -9.70
CA THR A 6 15.56 -15.95 -9.96
C THR A 6 14.27 -15.81 -9.19
N THR A 7 13.71 -16.90 -8.67
CA THR A 7 12.51 -16.86 -7.84
C THR A 7 12.90 -16.97 -6.39
N MET A 8 12.11 -16.38 -5.52
CA MET A 8 12.38 -16.33 -4.08
C MET A 8 11.15 -16.75 -3.29
N PRO A 9 10.67 -18.01 -3.50
CA PRO A 9 9.38 -18.39 -2.92
C PRO A 9 9.34 -18.36 -1.39
N ASN A 10 10.50 -18.49 -0.75
CA ASN A 10 10.57 -18.52 0.71
C ASN A 10 11.19 -17.26 1.32
N LYS A 11 11.47 -16.26 0.50
CA LYS A 11 12.00 -15.00 1.02
C LYS A 11 10.88 -14.07 1.43
N LYS A 12 11.05 -13.47 2.59
CA LYS A 12 10.07 -12.50 3.10
C LYS A 12 10.23 -11.18 2.36
N ILE A 13 9.11 -10.65 1.89
CA ILE A 13 9.06 -9.33 1.31
C ILE A 13 8.23 -8.47 2.26
N THR A 14 8.82 -7.41 2.77
CA THR A 14 8.12 -6.45 3.63
C THR A 14 7.95 -5.16 2.85
N ILE A 15 6.73 -4.65 2.80
CA ILE A 15 6.40 -3.44 2.05
C ILE A 15 5.79 -2.43 2.99
N TYR A 16 6.42 -1.25 3.09
CA TYR A 16 5.88 -0.13 3.86
C TYR A 16 5.18 0.80 2.90
N THR A 17 3.93 1.12 3.17
CA THR A 17 3.10 1.95 2.29
C THR A 17 2.62 3.19 3.01
N ASP A 18 2.46 4.28 2.27
CA ASP A 18 1.91 5.52 2.82
C ASP A 18 1.30 6.37 1.72
N GLY A 19 0.44 7.30 2.12
CA GLY A 19 -0.18 8.26 1.23
C GLY A 19 -0.29 9.60 1.89
N ALA A 20 -0.27 10.66 1.10
CA ALA A 20 -0.33 12.03 1.59
C ALA A 20 -1.11 12.91 0.63
N ALA A 21 -1.77 13.93 1.15
CA ALA A 21 -2.44 14.92 0.34
C ALA A 21 -2.25 16.31 0.94
N LYS A 22 -2.01 17.29 0.09
CA LYS A 22 -1.93 18.71 0.46
C LYS A 22 -3.33 19.29 0.28
N GLY A 23 -4.01 19.56 1.40
CA GLY A 23 -5.43 19.77 1.31
C GLY A 23 -6.11 18.41 1.08
N ASN A 24 -7.32 18.25 1.50
CA ASN A 24 -7.94 16.92 1.47
C ASN A 24 -9.34 17.03 0.85
N PRO A 25 -9.48 17.03 -0.49
CA PRO A 25 -8.49 16.65 -1.50
C PRO A 25 -7.55 17.78 -1.94
N GLY A 26 -6.47 17.39 -2.61
CA GLY A 26 -5.51 18.32 -3.19
C GLY A 26 -4.40 17.56 -3.89
N LYS A 27 -3.28 18.23 -4.15
CA LYS A 27 -2.10 17.55 -4.68
C LYS A 27 -1.69 16.47 -3.71
N ALA A 28 -1.37 15.31 -4.23
CA ALA A 28 -1.22 14.12 -3.40
C ALA A 28 -0.11 13.22 -3.92
N GLY A 29 0.27 12.25 -3.10
CA GLY A 29 1.28 11.27 -3.49
C GLY A 29 1.13 10.00 -2.68
N TRP A 30 1.68 8.92 -3.21
CA TRP A 30 1.72 7.64 -2.52
C TRP A 30 3.11 7.02 -2.66
N ALA A 31 3.44 6.11 -1.79
CA ALA A 31 4.75 5.49 -1.76
C ALA A 31 4.67 4.05 -1.27
N ALA A 32 5.58 3.22 -1.78
CA ALA A 32 5.81 1.88 -1.26
C ALA A 32 7.31 1.62 -1.21
N VAL A 33 7.78 1.18 -0.06
CA VAL A 33 9.18 0.83 0.19
C VAL A 33 9.26 -0.68 0.35
N PHE A 34 9.99 -1.34 -0.54
CA PHE A 34 10.11 -2.79 -0.56
C PHE A 34 11.43 -3.21 0.08
N ILE A 35 11.37 -4.14 1.01
CA ILE A 35 12.55 -4.68 1.67
C ILE A 35 12.59 -6.18 1.44
N VAL A 36 13.61 -6.64 0.72
CA VAL A 36 13.84 -8.06 0.43
C VAL A 36 15.23 -8.39 0.94
N GLU A 37 15.31 -9.00 2.11
CA GLU A 37 16.57 -9.25 2.80
C GLU A 37 17.29 -7.92 3.07
N THR A 38 18.46 -7.70 2.47
CA THR A 38 19.22 -6.45 2.65
C THR A 38 18.94 -5.44 1.56
N LYS A 39 18.16 -5.84 0.53
CA LYS A 39 17.87 -4.94 -0.60
C LYS A 39 16.63 -4.11 -0.33
N VAL A 40 16.74 -2.84 -0.68
CA VAL A 40 15.63 -1.89 -0.55
C VAL A 40 15.40 -1.24 -1.90
N PHE A 41 14.15 -1.22 -2.35
CA PHE A 41 13.80 -0.41 -3.51
C PHE A 41 12.44 0.26 -3.27
N GLU A 42 12.17 1.30 -4.04
CA GLU A 42 11.06 2.20 -3.74
C GLU A 42 10.27 2.53 -5.01
N ILE A 43 8.97 2.65 -4.88
CA ILE A 43 8.11 3.18 -5.93
C ILE A 43 7.23 4.25 -5.31
N GLY A 44 6.77 5.17 -6.15
CA GLY A 44 5.88 6.23 -5.70
C GLY A 44 5.48 7.09 -6.86
N GLU A 45 4.44 7.89 -6.67
CA GLU A 45 3.92 8.73 -7.73
C GLU A 45 3.12 9.88 -7.15
N GLY A 46 3.10 11.00 -7.87
CA GLY A 46 2.25 12.13 -7.54
C GLY A 46 0.92 12.06 -8.28
N VAL A 47 -0.11 12.61 -7.66
CA VAL A 47 -1.46 12.69 -8.21
C VAL A 47 -1.94 14.12 -8.03
N GLU A 48 -2.51 14.73 -9.07
CA GLU A 48 -2.89 16.15 -9.04
C GLU A 48 -4.03 16.44 -8.09
N HIS A 49 -4.94 15.49 -7.90
CA HIS A 49 -6.10 15.74 -7.05
C HIS A 49 -6.60 14.44 -6.45
N ALA A 50 -6.37 14.26 -5.15
CA ALA A 50 -6.82 13.08 -4.43
C ALA A 50 -6.92 13.39 -2.95
N THR A 51 -7.64 12.54 -2.23
CA THR A 51 -7.71 12.62 -0.78
C THR A 51 -6.59 11.80 -0.15
N ASN A 52 -6.34 12.06 1.12
CA ASN A 52 -5.38 11.29 1.89
C ASN A 52 -5.75 9.79 1.86
N ASN A 53 -7.01 9.47 2.13
CA ASN A 53 -7.46 8.07 2.14
C ASN A 53 -7.31 7.39 0.79
N GLN A 54 -7.54 8.11 -0.31
CA GLN A 54 -7.32 7.54 -1.64
C GLN A 54 -5.87 7.16 -1.85
N MET A 55 -4.94 7.99 -1.37
CA MET A 55 -3.50 7.69 -1.52
C MET A 55 -3.07 6.56 -0.59
N GLU A 56 -3.63 6.50 0.61
CA GLU A 56 -3.36 5.41 1.53
C GLU A 56 -3.79 4.05 0.96
N LEU A 57 -4.88 4.03 0.19
CA LEU A 57 -5.33 2.82 -0.51
C LEU A 57 -4.52 2.53 -1.76
N THR A 58 -4.15 3.58 -2.49
CA THR A 58 -3.41 3.44 -3.75
C THR A 58 -2.03 2.82 -3.53
N ALA A 59 -1.37 3.18 -2.44
CA ALA A 59 -0.03 2.68 -2.16
C ALA A 59 0.03 1.14 -2.10
N PRO A 60 -0.77 0.46 -1.27
CA PRO A 60 -0.75 -1.01 -1.26
C PRO A 60 -1.29 -1.62 -2.54
N ILE A 61 -2.24 -0.98 -3.22
CA ILE A 61 -2.72 -1.46 -4.52
C ILE A 61 -1.56 -1.50 -5.52
N GLU A 62 -0.82 -0.40 -5.65
CA GLU A 62 0.29 -0.33 -6.59
C GLU A 62 1.43 -1.27 -6.20
N ALA A 63 1.67 -1.43 -4.89
CA ALA A 63 2.68 -2.36 -4.42
C ALA A 63 2.34 -3.80 -4.81
N LEU A 64 1.10 -4.21 -4.61
CA LEU A 64 0.66 -5.56 -4.97
C LEU A 64 0.65 -5.78 -6.48
N LYS A 65 0.27 -4.76 -7.25
CA LYS A 65 0.33 -4.82 -8.71
C LYS A 65 1.77 -4.98 -9.19
N TYR A 66 2.71 -4.31 -8.53
CA TYR A 66 4.13 -4.45 -8.84
C TYR A 66 4.60 -5.89 -8.63
N LEU A 67 4.24 -6.50 -7.50
CA LEU A 67 4.59 -7.88 -7.23
C LEU A 67 3.96 -8.84 -8.25
N LYS A 68 2.74 -8.57 -8.63
CA LYS A 68 2.02 -9.42 -9.58
C LYS A 68 2.69 -9.41 -10.96
N LYS A 69 3.23 -8.26 -11.37
CA LYS A 69 3.93 -8.12 -12.65
C LYS A 69 5.33 -8.71 -12.64
N ASN A 70 5.97 -8.73 -11.50
CA ASN A 70 7.37 -9.16 -11.38
C ASN A 70 7.43 -10.55 -10.75
N LYS A 71 7.32 -11.57 -11.58
CA LYS A 71 7.20 -12.95 -11.12
C LYS A 71 8.37 -13.43 -10.28
N ASN A 72 9.57 -12.93 -10.54
CA ASN A 72 10.74 -13.28 -9.75
C ASN A 72 10.72 -12.65 -8.35
N MET A 73 9.79 -11.73 -8.10
CA MET A 73 9.58 -11.12 -6.80
C MET A 73 8.43 -11.77 -6.02
N GLN A 74 7.76 -12.75 -6.61
CA GLN A 74 6.65 -13.41 -5.91
C GLN A 74 7.14 -14.28 -4.79
N SER A 75 6.44 -14.22 -3.67
CA SER A 75 6.79 -14.95 -2.46
C SER A 75 5.51 -15.32 -1.72
N SER A 76 5.56 -16.41 -0.96
CA SER A 76 4.45 -16.77 -0.07
C SER A 76 4.50 -15.96 1.24
N TYR A 77 5.56 -15.15 1.42
CA TYR A 77 5.74 -14.36 2.65
C TYR A 77 5.78 -12.88 2.31
N VAL A 78 4.62 -12.31 2.03
CA VAL A 78 4.49 -10.88 1.79
C VAL A 78 3.81 -10.23 2.97
N GLU A 79 4.41 -9.15 3.48
CA GLU A 79 3.87 -8.41 4.61
C GLU A 79 3.73 -6.95 4.18
N ILE A 80 2.56 -6.35 4.38
CA ILE A 80 2.34 -4.94 4.11
C ILE A 80 2.16 -4.22 5.43
N VAL A 81 3.01 -3.23 5.67
CA VAL A 81 3.04 -2.45 6.89
C VAL A 81 2.49 -1.06 6.58
N SER A 82 1.49 -0.63 7.34
CA SER A 82 0.86 0.67 7.15
C SER A 82 0.54 1.31 8.50
N ASP A 83 0.64 2.63 8.57
CA ASP A 83 0.21 3.37 9.75
C ASP A 83 -1.22 3.87 9.61
N SER A 84 -1.91 3.49 8.55
CA SER A 84 -3.30 3.86 8.32
C SER A 84 -4.25 2.82 8.90
N LYS A 85 -4.91 3.19 10.00
CA LYS A 85 -5.97 2.34 10.57
C LYS A 85 -7.11 2.15 9.56
N TYR A 86 -7.38 3.16 8.78
CA TYR A 86 -8.41 3.12 7.75
C TYR A 86 -8.16 1.94 6.78
N VAL A 87 -6.93 1.82 6.30
CA VAL A 87 -6.57 0.74 5.38
C VAL A 87 -6.57 -0.61 6.08
N ILE A 88 -5.89 -0.70 7.23
CA ILE A 88 -5.74 -1.96 7.95
C ILE A 88 -7.09 -2.51 8.39
N LEU A 89 -7.91 -1.70 9.05
CA LEU A 89 -9.22 -2.15 9.52
C LEU A 89 -10.18 -2.39 8.36
N GLY A 90 -10.11 -1.55 7.32
CA GLY A 90 -10.98 -1.72 6.18
C GLY A 90 -10.76 -3.04 5.46
N ILE A 91 -9.51 -3.38 5.18
CA ILE A 91 -9.22 -4.60 4.42
C ILE A 91 -9.31 -5.88 5.25
N THR A 92 -9.06 -5.80 6.56
CA THR A 92 -9.08 -6.98 7.42
C THR A 92 -10.43 -7.22 8.08
N GLU A 93 -11.23 -6.16 8.27
CA GLU A 93 -12.50 -6.29 9.01
C GLU A 93 -13.71 -5.74 8.25
N TRP A 94 -13.71 -4.44 7.94
CA TRP A 94 -14.91 -3.77 7.44
C TRP A 94 -15.40 -4.28 6.10
N ILE A 95 -14.49 -4.63 5.20
CA ILE A 95 -14.84 -4.96 3.82
C ILE A 95 -15.75 -6.18 3.73
N ASN A 96 -15.61 -7.13 4.67
CA ASN A 96 -16.47 -8.31 4.69
C ASN A 96 -17.92 -7.93 4.93
N ASN A 97 -18.17 -6.97 5.83
CA ASN A 97 -19.51 -6.48 6.10
C ASN A 97 -20.04 -5.62 4.95
N TRP A 98 -19.18 -4.80 4.36
CA TRP A 98 -19.59 -3.98 3.22
C TRP A 98 -20.10 -4.82 2.06
N GLN A 99 -19.40 -5.90 1.75
CA GLN A 99 -19.81 -6.80 0.67
C GLN A 99 -21.16 -7.44 0.93
N LYS A 100 -21.47 -7.75 2.19
CA LYS A 100 -22.75 -8.33 2.58
C LYS A 100 -23.88 -7.30 2.64
N ASN A 101 -23.55 -6.03 2.80
CA ASN A 101 -24.52 -4.96 3.03
C ASN A 101 -24.60 -3.97 1.87
N ASN A 102 -24.38 -4.46 0.65
CA ASN A 102 -24.47 -3.65 -0.57
C ASN A 102 -23.59 -2.41 -0.52
N TRP A 103 -22.39 -2.56 0.07
CA TRP A 103 -21.41 -1.47 0.19
C TRP A 103 -21.93 -0.27 0.94
N ARG A 104 -22.66 -0.54 2.02
CA ARG A 104 -23.12 0.49 2.94
C ARG A 104 -22.48 0.28 4.30
N ASN A 105 -22.10 1.39 4.94
CA ASN A 105 -21.50 1.37 6.26
C ASN A 105 -22.57 1.19 7.35
N ALA A 106 -22.14 1.23 8.62
CA ALA A 106 -23.06 1.07 9.75
C ALA A 106 -24.16 2.12 9.79
N ASN A 107 -23.92 3.30 9.23
CA ASN A 107 -24.89 4.39 9.15
C ASN A 107 -25.73 4.32 7.88
N LYS A 108 -25.69 3.20 7.16
CA LYS A 108 -26.42 2.96 5.91
C LYS A 108 -26.05 3.89 4.76
N LYS A 109 -24.89 4.55 4.85
CA LYS A 109 -24.38 5.41 3.78
C LYS A 109 -23.46 4.59 2.89
N LEU A 110 -23.41 4.95 1.61
CA LEU A 110 -22.52 4.29 0.66
C LEU A 110 -21.07 4.45 1.10
N VAL A 111 -20.31 3.35 1.03
CA VAL A 111 -18.89 3.34 1.37
C VAL A 111 -18.13 4.15 0.33
N LEU A 112 -17.31 5.09 0.79
CA LEU A 112 -16.45 5.89 -0.08
C LEU A 112 -15.30 5.04 -0.61
N ASN A 113 -14.81 5.40 -1.80
CA ASN A 113 -13.64 4.76 -2.42
C ASN A 113 -13.87 3.27 -2.73
N ARG A 114 -15.11 2.89 -3.01
CA ARG A 114 -15.47 1.50 -3.28
C ARG A 114 -14.60 0.86 -4.33
N GLU A 115 -14.32 1.56 -5.43
CA GLU A 115 -13.52 1.01 -6.52
C GLU A 115 -12.11 0.64 -6.06
N LEU A 116 -11.50 1.49 -5.24
CA LEU A 116 -10.18 1.22 -4.68
C LEU A 116 -10.23 0.04 -3.72
N TRP A 117 -11.26 -0.01 -2.88
CA TRP A 117 -11.44 -1.13 -1.96
C TRP A 117 -11.63 -2.45 -2.69
N GLU A 118 -12.42 -2.44 -3.77
CA GLU A 118 -12.63 -3.66 -4.55
C GLU A 118 -11.34 -4.14 -5.21
N GLU A 119 -10.56 -3.21 -5.74
CA GLU A 119 -9.27 -3.55 -6.34
C GLU A 119 -8.30 -4.11 -5.32
N LEU A 120 -8.22 -3.46 -4.16
CA LEU A 120 -7.34 -3.92 -3.08
C LEU A 120 -7.76 -5.29 -2.58
N TYR A 121 -9.05 -5.51 -2.44
CA TYR A 121 -9.57 -6.80 -1.99
C TYR A 121 -9.21 -7.92 -2.97
N LYS A 122 -9.38 -7.67 -4.27
CA LYS A 122 -9.05 -8.64 -5.31
C LYS A 122 -7.57 -9.01 -5.25
N LEU A 123 -6.69 -8.02 -5.17
CA LEU A 123 -5.25 -8.26 -5.07
C LEU A 123 -4.89 -9.00 -3.78
N THR A 124 -5.55 -8.66 -2.69
CA THR A 124 -5.35 -9.33 -1.40
C THR A 124 -5.72 -10.81 -1.48
N LYS A 125 -6.82 -11.14 -2.15
CA LYS A 125 -7.23 -12.53 -2.32
C LYS A 125 -6.25 -13.31 -3.19
N GLU A 126 -5.66 -12.67 -4.18
CA GLU A 126 -4.70 -13.32 -5.07
C GLU A 126 -3.33 -13.53 -4.41
N LEU A 127 -2.81 -12.50 -3.77
CA LEU A 127 -1.44 -12.50 -3.27
C LEU A 127 -1.32 -12.79 -1.76
N ARG A 128 -2.42 -12.69 -1.04
CA ARG A 128 -2.53 -13.02 0.39
C ARG A 128 -1.44 -12.42 1.27
N PRO A 129 -1.25 -11.10 1.24
CA PRO A 129 -0.28 -10.47 2.13
C PRO A 129 -0.77 -10.50 3.56
N LYS A 130 0.18 -10.49 4.49
CA LYS A 130 -0.13 -10.25 5.90
C LYS A 130 -0.17 -8.74 6.11
N TRP A 131 -1.21 -8.24 6.74
CA TRP A 131 -1.37 -6.82 7.03
C TRP A 131 -0.87 -6.53 8.43
N VAL A 132 -0.01 -5.52 8.56
CA VAL A 132 0.59 -5.13 9.84
C VAL A 132 0.39 -3.64 10.05
N TYR A 133 -0.22 -3.30 11.17
CA TYR A 133 -0.37 -1.90 11.57
C TYR A 133 0.83 -1.46 12.39
N VAL A 134 1.37 -0.28 12.08
CA VAL A 134 2.37 0.39 12.92
C VAL A 134 1.87 1.79 13.23
N LYS A 135 2.24 2.29 14.40
CA LYS A 135 1.89 3.65 14.78
C LYS A 135 2.78 4.62 14.01
N GLY A 136 2.18 5.61 13.36
CA GLY A 136 2.94 6.62 12.62
C GLY A 136 3.79 7.47 13.53
N HIS A 137 4.92 7.94 13.00
CA HIS A 137 5.87 8.80 13.72
C HIS A 137 6.42 8.17 15.00
N ASN A 138 6.59 6.85 14.99
CA ASN A 138 7.07 6.09 16.13
C ASN A 138 8.47 5.53 15.88
N GLU A 139 9.31 6.32 15.22
CA GLU A 139 10.72 6.00 14.96
C GLU A 139 10.93 4.73 14.13
N ASP A 140 9.92 4.32 13.36
CA ASP A 140 10.08 3.22 12.40
C ASP A 140 10.70 3.80 11.13
N LYS A 141 11.95 3.43 10.89
CA LYS A 141 12.75 3.95 9.79
C LYS A 141 12.07 3.86 8.44
N TRP A 142 11.48 2.71 8.13
CA TRP A 142 10.91 2.48 6.82
C TRP A 142 9.51 3.08 6.68
N ASN A 143 8.75 3.12 7.76
CA ASN A 143 7.49 3.85 7.78
C ASN A 143 7.74 5.35 7.55
N ASP A 144 8.77 5.89 8.21
CA ASP A 144 9.16 7.30 8.03
C ASP A 144 9.61 7.55 6.59
N ARG A 145 10.31 6.61 5.99
CA ARG A 145 10.76 6.77 4.60
C ARG A 145 9.56 6.78 3.64
N ALA A 146 8.58 5.89 3.83
CA ALA A 146 7.38 5.88 3.00
C ALA A 146 6.63 7.21 3.12
N ASP A 147 6.51 7.74 4.34
CA ASP A 147 5.89 9.05 4.58
C ASP A 147 6.65 10.16 3.85
N GLU A 148 7.97 10.16 3.94
CA GLU A 148 8.81 11.16 3.27
C GLU A 148 8.59 11.15 1.77
N ILE A 149 8.57 9.97 1.17
CA ILE A 149 8.37 9.83 -0.28
C ILE A 149 6.99 10.33 -0.69
N ALA A 150 5.93 9.85 -0.01
CA ALA A 150 4.56 10.24 -0.33
C ALA A 150 4.38 11.75 -0.20
N THR A 151 4.90 12.34 0.87
CA THR A 151 4.82 13.78 1.12
C THR A 151 5.57 14.55 0.05
N SER A 152 6.74 14.06 -0.37
CA SER A 152 7.54 14.75 -1.39
C SER A 152 6.80 14.83 -2.73
N PHE A 153 6.07 13.78 -3.10
CA PHE A 153 5.26 13.80 -4.30
C PHE A 153 4.06 14.75 -4.16
N ALA A 154 3.43 14.75 -3.00
CA ALA A 154 2.33 15.68 -2.73
C ALA A 154 2.80 17.14 -2.77
N ASP A 155 4.04 17.40 -2.35
CA ASP A 155 4.62 18.73 -2.37
C ASP A 155 5.04 19.16 -3.78
N GLY A 156 5.04 18.24 -4.74
CA GLY A 156 5.51 18.52 -6.09
C GLY A 156 7.03 18.58 -6.22
N ASN A 157 7.73 18.02 -5.23
CA ASN A 157 9.18 18.09 -5.14
C ASN A 157 9.73 16.71 -4.76
N PRO A 158 9.55 15.71 -5.65
CA PRO A 158 9.80 14.31 -5.27
C PRO A 158 11.27 14.03 -4.98
N VAL A 159 11.48 13.26 -3.91
CA VAL A 159 12.81 12.75 -3.58
C VAL A 159 13.21 11.67 -4.56
N LYS A 160 14.52 11.40 -4.65
CA LYS A 160 15.02 10.35 -5.52
C LYS A 160 14.67 8.99 -4.92
N LEU A 161 14.08 8.13 -5.74
CA LEU A 161 13.69 6.79 -5.31
C LEU A 161 14.84 5.79 -5.49
N LYS A 162 14.96 4.86 -4.56
CA LYS A 162 15.93 3.76 -4.67
C LYS A 162 15.39 2.72 -5.65
N LYS A 163 16.25 2.27 -6.53
CA LYS A 163 15.90 1.26 -7.52
C LYS A 163 16.43 -0.12 -7.15
#